data_f5d1aa84e213377d09da7ed9b429b64b
#
_entry.id   f5d1aa84e213377d09da7ed9b429b64b
#
_cell.length_a   1.000
_cell.length_b   1.000
_cell.length_c   1.000
_cell.angle_alpha   90.00
_cell.angle_beta   90.00
_cell.angle_gamma   90.00
#
_symmetry.space_group_name_H-M   'P 1'
#
loop_
_entity.id
_entity.type
_entity.pdbx_description
1 polymer ?
#
loop_
_entity_poly.entity_id
_entity_poly.type
_entity_poly.pdbx_seq_one_letter_code
_entity_poly.pdbx_strand_id
1 'polypeptide(L)'
;NNKAGKKTHPQTVEMTPESRIIVISGPNAGGKSITLKTVGLLQLMLQSGLPVPVNERSRMCFFDSILSDIGDNQSIENHLSTYSFRLKQMQYFLKKCSKQTLFLIDEFGTGSDPELGGALSETFLEVFYSREAFGIITCLRKGNWLGFSNN
;
A
#
# COMPACT_ATOMS: atom_id res chain seq x y z
N ASN A 1 -8.38 16.85 -26.25
CA ASN A 1 -7.63 16.27 -27.37
C ASN A 1 -6.91 14.99 -26.95
N ASN A 2 -7.65 13.89 -26.80
CA ASN A 2 -7.10 12.54 -26.61
C ASN A 2 -6.54 12.01 -27.93
N LYS A 3 -5.31 12.34 -28.24
CA LYS A 3 -4.54 11.73 -29.33
C LYS A 3 -3.78 10.51 -28.79
N ALA A 4 -4.44 9.43 -28.56
CA ALA A 4 -4.01 8.02 -28.62
C ALA A 4 -5.04 7.21 -27.87
N GLY A 5 -5.69 6.28 -28.51
CA GLY A 5 -6.77 5.43 -27.98
C GLY A 5 -6.34 4.46 -26.89
N LYS A 6 -5.66 4.92 -25.85
CA LYS A 6 -5.42 4.13 -24.65
C LYS A 6 -6.71 4.08 -23.84
N LYS A 7 -7.35 2.92 -23.82
CA LYS A 7 -8.45 2.61 -22.90
C LYS A 7 -8.00 2.89 -21.46
N THR A 8 -8.59 3.88 -20.83
CA THR A 8 -8.47 4.09 -19.37
C THR A 8 -9.39 3.10 -18.67
N HIS A 9 -8.84 2.34 -17.74
CA HIS A 9 -9.62 1.45 -16.88
C HIS A 9 -9.83 2.15 -15.55
N PRO A 10 -11.06 2.61 -15.23
CA PRO A 10 -11.33 3.23 -13.93
C PRO A 10 -11.18 2.19 -12.83
N GLN A 11 -10.60 2.60 -11.71
CA GLN A 11 -10.48 1.79 -10.51
C GLN A 11 -11.25 2.47 -9.39
N THR A 12 -11.98 1.68 -8.61
CA THR A 12 -12.64 2.15 -7.39
C THR A 12 -11.85 1.64 -6.20
N VAL A 13 -11.45 2.55 -5.33
CA VAL A 13 -10.78 2.25 -4.07
C VAL A 13 -11.63 2.83 -2.96
N GLU A 14 -12.12 1.99 -2.06
CA GLU A 14 -12.98 2.40 -0.96
C GLU A 14 -12.35 1.99 0.37
N MET A 15 -12.13 2.95 1.24
CA MET A 15 -11.68 2.75 2.61
C MET A 15 -12.64 3.44 3.57
N THR A 16 -13.05 2.72 4.61
CA THR A 16 -13.95 3.23 5.64
C THR A 16 -13.30 3.11 7.03
N PRO A 17 -13.84 3.74 8.07
CA PRO A 17 -13.34 3.54 9.44
C PRO A 17 -13.35 2.07 9.88
N GLU A 18 -14.19 1.24 9.31
CA GLU A 18 -14.29 -0.20 9.59
C GLU A 18 -13.37 -1.04 8.70
N SER A 19 -13.07 -0.54 7.48
CA SER A 19 -12.21 -1.22 6.50
C SER A 19 -11.09 -0.29 6.04
N ARG A 20 -10.09 -0.10 6.90
CA ARG A 20 -9.00 0.87 6.71
C ARG A 20 -7.84 0.33 5.91
N ILE A 21 -7.66 -0.99 5.86
CA ILE A 21 -6.52 -1.62 5.20
C ILE A 21 -7.01 -2.48 4.04
N ILE A 22 -6.54 -2.15 2.85
CA ILE A 22 -6.83 -2.92 1.63
C ILE A 22 -5.64 -3.82 1.31
N VAL A 23 -5.89 -5.11 1.14
CA VAL A 23 -4.89 -6.09 0.72
C VAL A 23 -5.16 -6.49 -0.73
N ILE A 24 -4.25 -6.14 -1.64
CA ILE A 24 -4.33 -6.52 -3.05
C ILE A 24 -3.40 -7.72 -3.29
N SER A 25 -3.98 -8.89 -3.50
CA SER A 25 -3.22 -10.13 -3.78
C SER A 25 -3.33 -10.54 -5.24
N GLY A 26 -2.31 -11.16 -5.77
CA GLY A 26 -2.31 -11.70 -7.14
C GLY A 26 -0.94 -11.66 -7.81
N PRO A 27 -0.83 -12.10 -9.07
CA PRO A 27 0.42 -12.10 -9.82
C PRO A 27 0.91 -10.66 -10.11
N ASN A 28 2.23 -10.49 -10.28
CA ASN A 28 2.84 -9.16 -10.50
C ASN A 28 2.34 -8.45 -11.76
N ALA A 29 1.98 -9.20 -12.80
CA ALA A 29 1.42 -8.66 -14.05
C ALA A 29 0.00 -8.04 -13.90
N GLY A 30 -0.62 -8.12 -12.72
CA GLY A 30 -2.01 -7.69 -12.49
C GLY A 30 -2.23 -6.20 -12.18
N GLY A 31 -1.22 -5.34 -12.33
CA GLY A 31 -1.37 -3.90 -12.10
C GLY A 31 -1.42 -3.46 -10.61
N LYS A 32 -1.06 -4.33 -9.67
CA LYS A 32 -1.08 -4.05 -8.23
C LYS A 32 -0.27 -2.81 -7.86
N SER A 33 1.00 -2.77 -8.24
CA SER A 33 1.91 -1.63 -7.98
C SER A 33 1.45 -0.34 -8.66
N ILE A 34 0.79 -0.44 -9.81
CA ILE A 34 0.19 0.71 -10.51
C ILE A 34 -0.93 1.30 -9.67
N THR A 35 -1.77 0.46 -9.06
CA THR A 35 -2.86 0.92 -8.18
C THR A 35 -2.28 1.70 -6.98
N LEU A 36 -1.26 1.16 -6.31
CA LEU A 36 -0.61 1.87 -5.20
C LEU A 36 -0.03 3.23 -5.64
N LYS A 37 0.74 3.22 -6.73
CA LYS A 37 1.35 4.44 -7.29
C LYS A 37 0.29 5.48 -7.66
N THR A 38 -0.82 5.04 -8.25
CA THR A 38 -1.93 5.92 -8.61
C THR A 38 -2.56 6.55 -7.39
N VAL A 39 -2.92 5.75 -6.38
CA VAL A 39 -3.52 6.27 -5.14
C VAL A 39 -2.57 7.26 -4.45
N GLY A 40 -1.30 6.90 -4.31
CA GLY A 40 -0.29 7.77 -3.70
C GLY A 40 -0.12 9.09 -4.43
N LEU A 41 -0.04 9.05 -5.77
CA LEU A 41 0.08 10.25 -6.59
C LEU A 41 -1.16 11.15 -6.47
N LEU A 42 -2.36 10.58 -6.59
CA LEU A 42 -3.60 11.35 -6.48
C LEU A 42 -3.75 11.99 -5.10
N GLN A 43 -3.35 11.27 -4.05
CA GLN A 43 -3.36 11.80 -2.69
C GLN A 43 -2.36 12.95 -2.49
N LEU A 44 -1.15 12.82 -3.04
CA LEU A 44 -0.15 13.91 -3.02
C LEU A 44 -0.64 15.13 -3.82
N MET A 45 -1.24 14.92 -4.98
CA MET A 45 -1.83 16.01 -5.78
C MET A 45 -2.89 16.75 -4.97
N LEU A 46 -3.82 16.03 -4.34
CA LEU A 46 -4.87 16.62 -3.50
C LEU A 46 -4.26 17.48 -2.39
N GLN A 47 -3.31 16.94 -1.64
CA GLN A 47 -2.69 17.62 -0.49
C GLN A 47 -1.77 18.79 -0.91
N SER A 48 -1.37 18.83 -2.18
CA SER A 48 -0.64 19.95 -2.77
C SER A 48 -1.57 20.99 -3.41
N GLY A 49 -2.88 20.84 -3.31
CA GLY A 49 -3.86 21.74 -3.90
C GLY A 49 -3.97 21.66 -5.43
N LEU A 50 -3.50 20.55 -6.03
CA LEU A 50 -3.60 20.30 -7.45
C LEU A 50 -4.94 19.66 -7.82
N PRO A 51 -5.47 19.91 -9.02
CA PRO A 51 -6.65 19.21 -9.52
C PRO A 51 -6.40 17.69 -9.60
N VAL A 52 -7.36 16.91 -9.12
CA VAL A 52 -7.25 15.45 -9.09
C VAL A 52 -8.21 14.85 -10.11
N PRO A 53 -7.74 14.01 -11.07
CA PRO A 53 -8.57 13.41 -12.10
C PRO A 53 -9.37 12.20 -11.54
N VAL A 54 -10.31 12.46 -10.65
CA VAL A 54 -11.20 11.46 -10.06
C VAL A 54 -12.65 11.74 -10.41
N ASN A 55 -13.53 10.78 -10.17
CA ASN A 55 -14.96 10.97 -10.37
C ASN A 55 -15.48 12.05 -9.41
N GLU A 56 -16.47 12.85 -9.85
CA GLU A 56 -17.07 13.93 -9.06
C GLU A 56 -17.70 13.45 -7.73
N ARG A 57 -18.09 12.18 -7.67
CA ARG A 57 -18.63 11.55 -6.45
C ARG A 57 -17.54 11.01 -5.51
N SER A 58 -16.26 11.08 -5.91
CA SER A 58 -15.16 10.61 -5.07
C SER A 58 -15.03 11.48 -3.82
N ARG A 59 -14.84 10.81 -2.69
CA ARG A 59 -14.53 11.47 -1.42
C ARG A 59 -13.09 11.14 -1.06
N MET A 60 -12.32 12.13 -0.78
CA MET A 60 -10.91 11.99 -0.38
C MET A 60 -10.70 12.77 0.93
N CYS A 61 -9.94 12.19 1.84
CA CYS A 61 -9.56 12.85 3.10
C CYS A 61 -8.11 13.33 3.05
N PHE A 62 -7.73 14.15 4.01
CA PHE A 62 -6.36 14.60 4.21
C PHE A 62 -5.68 13.73 5.27
N PHE A 63 -4.42 13.43 5.04
CA PHE A 63 -3.57 12.69 5.96
C PHE A 63 -2.42 13.56 6.45
N ASP A 64 -2.04 13.43 7.71
CA ASP A 64 -0.89 14.13 8.27
C ASP A 64 0.42 13.57 7.74
N SER A 65 0.43 12.29 7.39
CA SER A 65 1.58 11.64 6.80
C SER A 65 1.20 10.57 5.77
N ILE A 66 2.01 10.50 4.71
CA ILE A 66 1.93 9.46 3.69
C ILE A 66 3.25 8.69 3.76
N LEU A 67 3.16 7.41 4.12
CA LEU A 67 4.30 6.51 4.21
C LEU A 67 4.28 5.56 3.02
N SER A 68 5.31 5.56 2.20
CA SER A 68 5.34 4.71 1.00
C SER A 68 6.61 3.87 0.93
N ASP A 69 6.43 2.59 0.64
CA ASP A 69 7.47 1.64 0.25
C ASP A 69 7.04 1.01 -1.08
N ILE A 70 7.24 1.76 -2.15
CA ILE A 70 6.84 1.38 -3.52
C ILE A 70 8.06 1.51 -4.41
N GLY A 71 8.64 0.39 -4.84
CA GLY A 71 9.77 0.43 -5.76
C GLY A 71 10.32 -0.95 -6.06
N ASP A 72 10.95 -1.08 -7.23
CA ASP A 72 11.71 -2.27 -7.59
C ASP A 72 13.06 -2.25 -6.86
N ASN A 73 13.10 -2.83 -5.66
CA ASN A 73 14.37 -3.12 -4.97
C ASN A 73 15.09 -4.32 -5.63
N GLN A 74 15.08 -4.40 -6.96
CA GLN A 74 15.75 -5.43 -7.75
C GLN A 74 17.22 -5.10 -8.05
N SER A 75 17.89 -4.36 -7.22
CA SER A 75 19.35 -4.35 -7.29
C SER A 75 19.87 -5.67 -6.73
N ILE A 76 20.36 -6.48 -7.64
CA ILE A 76 20.78 -7.89 -7.48
C ILE A 76 21.91 -8.07 -6.43
N GLU A 77 22.45 -7.04 -5.85
CA GLU A 77 23.73 -7.10 -5.15
C GLU A 77 23.69 -7.50 -3.68
N ASN A 78 22.55 -7.56 -3.00
CA ASN A 78 22.55 -8.06 -1.61
C ASN A 78 21.16 -8.37 -1.06
N HIS A 79 20.69 -9.59 -1.16
CA HIS A 79 19.43 -10.05 -0.55
C HIS A 79 19.35 -9.79 0.97
N LEU A 80 20.44 -9.93 1.71
CA LEU A 80 20.51 -9.63 3.15
C LEU A 80 20.40 -8.14 3.47
N SER A 81 20.97 -7.27 2.61
CA SER A 81 20.85 -5.82 2.78
C SER A 81 19.43 -5.33 2.51
N THR A 82 18.75 -5.93 1.55
CA THR A 82 17.37 -5.61 1.19
C THR A 82 16.39 -5.94 2.33
N TYR A 83 16.53 -7.10 2.97
CA TYR A 83 15.68 -7.49 4.09
C TYR A 83 15.89 -6.60 5.32
N SER A 84 17.14 -6.36 5.71
CA SER A 84 17.46 -5.47 6.82
C SER A 84 16.99 -4.04 6.58
N PHE A 85 17.06 -3.56 5.34
CA PHE A 85 16.53 -2.26 4.95
C PHE A 85 15.01 -2.21 5.12
N ARG A 86 14.28 -3.23 4.62
CA ARG A 86 12.82 -3.32 4.78
C ARG A 86 12.40 -3.35 6.24
N LEU A 87 13.11 -4.08 7.11
CA LEU A 87 12.82 -4.08 8.55
C LEU A 87 12.98 -2.70 9.18
N LYS A 88 14.04 -1.97 8.82
CA LYS A 88 14.25 -0.59 9.29
C LYS A 88 13.14 0.35 8.80
N GLN A 89 12.72 0.18 7.55
CA GLN A 89 11.60 0.93 6.96
C GLN A 89 10.30 0.65 7.73
N MET A 90 10.01 -0.63 8.00
CA MET A 90 8.84 -1.02 8.80
C MET A 90 8.89 -0.46 10.22
N GLN A 91 10.04 -0.49 10.89
CA GLN A 91 10.21 0.16 12.19
C GLN A 91 9.94 1.66 12.13
N TYR A 92 10.39 2.33 11.07
CA TYR A 92 10.10 3.75 10.86
C TYR A 92 8.60 3.98 10.67
N PHE A 93 7.92 3.16 9.86
CA PHE A 93 6.48 3.23 9.64
C PHE A 93 5.72 3.05 10.96
N LEU A 94 6.10 2.04 11.75
CA LEU A 94 5.50 1.82 13.07
C LEU A 94 5.67 3.00 14.02
N LYS A 95 6.80 3.70 13.98
CA LYS A 95 7.03 4.89 14.83
C LYS A 95 6.20 6.08 14.40
N LYS A 96 5.96 6.25 13.11
CA LYS A 96 5.27 7.42 12.53
C LYS A 96 3.77 7.22 12.33
N CYS A 97 3.32 5.97 12.32
CA CYS A 97 1.94 5.60 12.02
C CYS A 97 0.97 6.11 13.10
N SER A 98 -0.09 6.77 12.67
CA SER A 98 -1.21 7.25 13.46
C SER A 98 -2.51 7.06 12.68
N LYS A 99 -3.65 7.36 13.27
CA LYS A 99 -4.95 7.32 12.57
C LYS A 99 -5.07 8.30 11.39
N GLN A 100 -4.21 9.29 11.33
CA GLN A 100 -4.11 10.27 10.22
C GLN A 100 -2.99 9.91 9.25
N THR A 101 -2.62 8.64 9.17
CA THR A 101 -1.57 8.15 8.27
C THR A 101 -2.16 7.31 7.15
N LEU A 102 -1.71 7.56 5.91
CA LEU A 102 -1.88 6.65 4.78
C LEU A 102 -0.56 5.92 4.54
N PHE A 103 -0.57 4.60 4.59
CA PHE A 103 0.60 3.80 4.19
C PHE A 103 0.34 3.02 2.90
N LEU A 104 1.36 2.93 2.05
CA LEU A 104 1.34 2.26 0.77
C LEU A 104 2.56 1.36 0.67
N ILE A 105 2.37 0.05 0.70
CA ILE A 105 3.47 -0.92 0.74
C ILE A 105 3.31 -1.92 -0.38
N ASP A 106 4.31 -1.97 -1.26
CA ASP A 106 4.35 -2.94 -2.35
C ASP A 106 5.11 -4.21 -1.95
N GLU A 107 4.65 -5.35 -2.46
CA GLU A 107 5.27 -6.66 -2.23
C GLU A 107 5.52 -6.97 -0.75
N PHE A 108 4.53 -6.71 0.10
CA PHE A 108 4.62 -6.92 1.53
C PHE A 108 4.89 -8.39 1.89
N GLY A 109 5.84 -8.63 2.80
CA GLY A 109 6.23 -9.96 3.23
C GLY A 109 7.17 -10.72 2.28
N THR A 110 7.71 -10.07 1.24
CA THR A 110 8.70 -10.66 0.34
C THR A 110 10.14 -10.42 0.82
N GLY A 111 11.08 -11.25 0.38
CA GLY A 111 12.51 -11.06 0.64
C GLY A 111 13.05 -11.75 1.89
N SER A 112 12.23 -12.56 2.58
CA SER A 112 12.63 -13.42 3.69
C SER A 112 12.14 -14.85 3.48
N ASP A 113 12.49 -15.75 4.41
CA ASP A 113 11.83 -17.04 4.51
C ASP A 113 10.31 -16.86 4.55
N PRO A 114 9.53 -17.65 3.79
CA PRO A 114 8.08 -17.47 3.67
C PRO A 114 7.32 -17.53 5.00
N GLU A 115 7.78 -18.35 5.96
CA GLU A 115 7.13 -18.47 7.26
C GLU A 115 7.44 -17.25 8.16
N LEU A 116 8.69 -16.85 8.21
CA LEU A 116 9.12 -15.68 8.99
C LEU A 116 8.56 -14.39 8.42
N GLY A 117 8.58 -14.24 7.09
CA GLY A 117 8.00 -13.08 6.41
C GLY A 117 6.50 -12.97 6.63
N GLY A 118 5.79 -14.09 6.66
CA GLY A 118 4.36 -14.14 6.96
C GLY A 118 4.05 -13.67 8.37
N ALA A 119 4.68 -14.25 9.39
CA ALA A 119 4.45 -13.89 10.80
C ALA A 119 4.79 -12.42 11.11
N LEU A 120 5.89 -11.91 10.57
CA LEU A 120 6.25 -10.49 10.71
C LEU A 120 5.23 -9.57 10.05
N SER A 121 4.77 -9.93 8.86
CA SER A 121 3.77 -9.13 8.14
C SER A 121 2.46 -9.07 8.88
N GLU A 122 2.02 -10.17 9.47
CA GLU A 122 0.81 -10.24 10.30
C GLU A 122 0.93 -9.31 11.53
N THR A 123 2.03 -9.39 12.25
CA THR A 123 2.31 -8.51 13.39
C THR A 123 2.32 -7.03 13.00
N PHE A 124 2.91 -6.68 11.86
CA PHE A 124 2.90 -5.29 11.39
C PHE A 124 1.48 -4.81 11.06
N LEU A 125 0.68 -5.65 10.41
CA LEU A 125 -0.71 -5.31 10.09
C LEU A 125 -1.56 -5.11 11.34
N GLU A 126 -1.39 -5.96 12.35
CA GLU A 126 -2.07 -5.82 13.64
C GLU A 126 -1.77 -4.47 14.29
N VAL A 127 -0.50 -4.04 14.27
CA VAL A 127 -0.11 -2.74 14.83
C VAL A 127 -0.68 -1.58 14.00
N PHE A 128 -0.66 -1.65 12.66
CA PHE A 128 -1.27 -0.61 11.83
C PHE A 128 -2.77 -0.53 12.05
N TYR A 129 -3.43 -1.67 12.18
CA TYR A 129 -4.86 -1.73 12.47
C TYR A 129 -5.20 -1.16 13.86
N SER A 130 -4.43 -1.52 14.89
CA SER A 130 -4.63 -1.02 16.25
C SER A 130 -4.41 0.50 16.38
N ARG A 131 -3.60 1.07 15.49
CA ARG A 131 -3.38 2.52 15.40
C ARG A 131 -4.38 3.24 14.51
N GLU A 132 -5.36 2.53 14.00
CA GLU A 132 -6.42 3.07 13.15
C GLU A 132 -5.91 3.72 11.85
N ALA A 133 -4.72 3.34 11.36
CA ALA A 133 -4.15 3.88 10.13
C ALA A 133 -4.87 3.34 8.89
N PHE A 134 -4.86 4.14 7.83
CA PHE A 134 -5.34 3.73 6.51
C PHE A 134 -4.19 3.23 5.65
N GLY A 135 -4.42 2.23 4.84
CA GLY A 135 -3.35 1.75 3.97
C GLY A 135 -3.76 0.77 2.90
N ILE A 136 -2.88 0.65 1.92
CA ILE A 136 -2.98 -0.34 0.85
C ILE A 136 -1.67 -1.11 0.80
N ILE A 137 -1.76 -2.42 0.81
CA ILE A 137 -0.63 -3.30 0.64
C ILE A 137 -0.84 -4.24 -0.55
N THR A 138 0.24 -4.61 -1.22
CA THR A 138 0.20 -5.69 -2.19
C THR A 138 0.99 -6.89 -1.68
N CYS A 139 0.56 -8.09 -2.05
CA CYS A 139 1.27 -9.32 -1.76
C CYS A 139 1.19 -10.30 -2.94
N LEU A 140 2.16 -11.22 -3.02
CA LEU A 140 2.22 -12.22 -4.09
C LEU A 140 1.31 -13.42 -3.83
N ARG A 141 1.03 -13.76 -2.58
CA ARG A 141 0.23 -14.91 -2.18
C ARG A 141 -1.00 -14.46 -1.41
N LYS A 142 -2.10 -15.18 -1.59
CA LYS A 142 -3.20 -15.15 -0.61
C LYS A 142 -2.69 -15.84 0.66
N GLY A 143 -2.16 -15.07 1.59
CA GLY A 143 -1.95 -15.55 2.95
C GLY A 143 -3.31 -15.73 3.62
N ASN A 144 -3.44 -16.68 4.52
CA ASN A 144 -4.54 -16.69 5.48
C ASN A 144 -4.31 -15.53 6.47
N TRP A 145 -4.61 -14.33 6.04
CA TRP A 145 -4.61 -13.14 6.91
C TRP A 145 -5.85 -13.28 7.81
N LEU A 146 -5.67 -14.04 8.89
CA LEU A 146 -6.74 -14.33 9.85
C LEU A 146 -7.27 -13.02 10.43
N GLY A 147 -8.48 -12.65 10.03
CA GLY A 147 -9.23 -11.54 10.61
C GLY A 147 -9.55 -10.37 9.68
N PHE A 148 -8.94 -10.25 8.51
CA PHE A 148 -9.33 -9.25 7.52
C PHE A 148 -10.26 -9.88 6.51
N SER A 149 -11.56 -9.77 6.76
CA SER A 149 -12.60 -10.34 5.90
C SER A 149 -12.59 -9.63 4.55
N ASN A 150 -12.41 -10.43 3.50
CA ASN A 150 -12.74 -10.01 2.14
C ASN A 150 -14.27 -9.86 2.08
N ASN A 151 -14.76 -8.65 2.01
CA ASN A 151 -16.06 -8.33 1.44
C ASN A 151 -15.86 -7.81 0.02
#